data_b8135bd2e37a1d33013a9f1321148946
#
_entry.id   b8135bd2e37a1d33013a9f1321148946
#
_cell.length_a   1.000
_cell.length_b   1.000
_cell.length_c   1.000
_cell.angle_alpha   90.00
_cell.angle_beta   90.00
_cell.angle_gamma   90.00
#
_symmetry.space_group_name_H-M   'P 1'
#
loop_
_entity.id
_entity.type
_entity.pdbx_description
1 polymer ?
#
loop_
_entity_poly.entity_id
_entity_poly.type
_entity_poly.pdbx_seq_one_letter_code
_entity_poly.pdbx_strand_id
1 'polypeptide(L)'
;MQKQNIVILGSTGSIGKSTLSVIENNPHKYHPFALVGGKNVEAMFEQCIKFRPHFAALDDVNAAKILREKLIAHHIPTEVLAGRRAICELAAHPDADQIMASIVGAAGLLPTLSAVKAGKRVLLANKESLITCGQLFIDAVKNYSAKLLPVDSEHNAIFQSLPPEAQEKIGFCPLSELGVSKIILTGSGGPFRYTPLEQFTNITPEQAVAHPNWSMGKKISVDSATMMNKGLEYIEARWLFNASAEEMEVIIHPQSIIHSMVRYVDGSVIAQMGNPDMRTPIAETMAYPHRTFAGVEPLDFFKIKELTFIEPDFNRYPNLKLAIDAFAAGQYATTAMNAANEIAVQAFLDRQISFMDIARINSKTIEKISPYTIQNIDDVLEIDAQAREIAKTLIGE
;
A
#
# COMPACT_ATOMS: atom_id res chain seq x y z
N MET A 1 -0.06 -6.21 30.74
CA MET A 1 -0.22 -5.07 29.79
C MET A 1 -1.67 -5.05 29.33
N GLN A 2 -2.27 -3.88 29.19
CA GLN A 2 -3.61 -3.74 28.59
C GLN A 2 -3.52 -4.13 27.12
N LYS A 3 -4.55 -4.84 26.60
CA LYS A 3 -4.61 -5.17 25.17
C LYS A 3 -4.76 -3.89 24.35
N GLN A 4 -4.08 -3.84 23.21
CA GLN A 4 -4.20 -2.71 22.28
C GLN A 4 -5.41 -2.90 21.38
N ASN A 5 -6.20 -1.86 21.23
CA ASN A 5 -7.38 -1.79 20.39
C ASN A 5 -6.99 -1.42 18.96
N ILE A 6 -7.29 -2.31 18.02
CA ILE A 6 -6.96 -2.13 16.60
C ILE A 6 -8.23 -1.86 15.81
N VAL A 7 -8.25 -0.76 15.06
CA VAL A 7 -9.23 -0.52 14.00
C VAL A 7 -8.64 -1.01 12.68
N ILE A 8 -9.36 -1.86 11.96
CA ILE A 8 -8.92 -2.42 10.68
C ILE A 8 -9.75 -1.84 9.55
N LEU A 9 -9.24 -0.83 8.88
CA LEU A 9 -9.83 -0.26 7.68
C LEU A 9 -9.55 -1.20 6.49
N GLY A 10 -10.58 -1.87 5.98
CA GLY A 10 -10.45 -2.87 4.93
C GLY A 10 -10.27 -4.30 5.44
N SER A 11 -10.94 -4.68 6.53
CA SER A 11 -10.78 -5.97 7.22
C SER A 11 -11.06 -7.20 6.34
N THR A 12 -11.95 -7.08 5.36
CA THR A 12 -12.31 -8.19 4.45
C THR A 12 -11.32 -8.38 3.29
N GLY A 13 -10.39 -7.43 3.11
CA GLY A 13 -9.31 -7.50 2.13
C GLY A 13 -8.14 -8.39 2.57
N SER A 14 -7.15 -8.53 1.70
CA SER A 14 -5.97 -9.37 1.93
C SER A 14 -5.18 -8.92 3.19
N ILE A 15 -4.82 -7.63 3.28
CA ILE A 15 -4.10 -7.08 4.43
C ILE A 15 -4.93 -7.18 5.72
N GLY A 16 -6.24 -6.88 5.64
CA GLY A 16 -7.13 -7.01 6.79
C GLY A 16 -7.20 -8.45 7.34
N LYS A 17 -7.30 -9.45 6.46
CA LYS A 17 -7.28 -10.87 6.84
C LYS A 17 -5.94 -11.27 7.44
N SER A 18 -4.81 -10.81 6.88
CA SER A 18 -3.48 -11.05 7.44
C SER A 18 -3.31 -10.38 8.81
N THR A 19 -3.86 -9.18 9.00
CA THR A 19 -3.89 -8.49 10.30
C THR A 19 -4.68 -9.28 11.34
N LEU A 20 -5.85 -9.77 10.97
CA LEU A 20 -6.66 -10.62 11.86
C LEU A 20 -5.94 -11.93 12.21
N SER A 21 -5.19 -12.52 11.28
CA SER A 21 -4.34 -13.69 11.54
C SER A 21 -3.22 -13.37 12.57
N VAL A 22 -2.57 -12.22 12.46
CA VAL A 22 -1.57 -11.79 13.46
C VAL A 22 -2.20 -11.57 14.83
N ILE A 23 -3.40 -10.96 14.87
CA ILE A 23 -4.16 -10.78 16.13
C ILE A 23 -4.52 -12.12 16.76
N GLU A 24 -4.99 -13.08 15.97
CA GLU A 24 -5.34 -14.43 16.40
C GLU A 24 -4.15 -15.17 17.02
N ASN A 25 -2.95 -14.97 16.48
CA ASN A 25 -1.70 -15.51 17.03
C ASN A 25 -1.23 -14.78 18.31
N ASN A 26 -1.76 -13.58 18.61
CA ASN A 26 -1.38 -12.75 19.75
C ASN A 26 -2.60 -12.23 20.54
N PRO A 27 -3.53 -13.10 20.98
CA PRO A 27 -4.82 -12.69 21.52
C PRO A 27 -4.70 -11.98 22.90
N HIS A 28 -3.56 -12.09 23.55
CA HIS A 28 -3.27 -11.41 24.80
C HIS A 28 -2.73 -9.98 24.61
N LYS A 29 -2.27 -9.63 23.40
CA LYS A 29 -1.70 -8.31 23.08
C LYS A 29 -2.67 -7.39 22.36
N TYR A 30 -3.50 -7.96 21.47
CA TYR A 30 -4.32 -7.18 20.53
C TYR A 30 -5.80 -7.57 20.61
N HIS A 31 -6.65 -6.58 20.37
CA HIS A 31 -8.10 -6.74 20.24
C HIS A 31 -8.57 -6.01 18.96
N PRO A 32 -9.28 -6.70 18.05
CA PRO A 32 -9.89 -6.02 16.89
C PRO A 32 -11.09 -5.21 17.36
N PHE A 33 -10.85 -3.92 17.66
CA PHE A 33 -11.84 -3.01 18.21
C PHE A 33 -12.93 -2.67 17.21
N ALA A 34 -12.53 -2.36 15.97
CA ALA A 34 -13.48 -2.10 14.88
C ALA A 34 -13.02 -2.74 13.57
N LEU A 35 -13.97 -3.32 12.85
CA LEU A 35 -13.76 -3.90 11.51
C LEU A 35 -14.51 -3.09 10.48
N VAL A 36 -13.81 -2.65 9.44
CA VAL A 36 -14.34 -1.81 8.38
C VAL A 36 -14.22 -2.49 7.03
N GLY A 37 -15.28 -2.45 6.23
CA GLY A 37 -15.31 -3.03 4.88
C GLY A 37 -16.16 -2.23 3.90
N GLY A 38 -16.18 -2.65 2.63
CA GLY A 38 -17.00 -2.04 1.58
C GLY A 38 -18.46 -2.51 1.64
N LYS A 39 -18.77 -3.64 0.95
CA LYS A 39 -20.12 -4.18 0.83
C LYS A 39 -20.24 -5.70 1.09
N ASN A 40 -19.16 -6.37 1.44
CA ASN A 40 -19.15 -7.82 1.63
C ASN A 40 -19.69 -8.20 3.00
N VAL A 41 -21.02 -8.39 3.08
CA VAL A 41 -21.75 -8.74 4.30
C VAL A 41 -21.29 -10.07 4.88
N GLU A 42 -21.15 -11.12 4.05
CA GLU A 42 -20.85 -12.47 4.54
C GLU A 42 -19.45 -12.52 5.20
N ALA A 43 -18.45 -12.00 4.55
CA ALA A 43 -17.09 -11.96 5.11
C ALA A 43 -17.04 -11.13 6.42
N MET A 44 -17.77 -9.99 6.49
CA MET A 44 -17.83 -9.19 7.70
C MET A 44 -18.58 -9.91 8.82
N PHE A 45 -19.66 -10.59 8.49
CA PHE A 45 -20.43 -11.37 9.45
C PHE A 45 -19.57 -12.48 10.08
N GLU A 46 -18.85 -13.27 9.26
CA GLU A 46 -17.93 -14.29 9.75
C GLU A 46 -16.84 -13.71 10.68
N GLN A 47 -16.28 -12.55 10.30
CA GLN A 47 -15.31 -11.85 11.14
C GLN A 47 -15.92 -11.39 12.47
N CYS A 48 -17.15 -10.86 12.47
CA CYS A 48 -17.85 -10.46 13.68
C CYS A 48 -18.14 -11.65 14.61
N ILE A 49 -18.54 -12.79 14.08
CA ILE A 49 -18.73 -14.00 14.88
C ILE A 49 -17.43 -14.43 15.56
N LYS A 50 -16.34 -14.47 14.76
CA LYS A 50 -15.05 -14.98 15.23
C LYS A 50 -14.36 -14.05 16.22
N PHE A 51 -14.31 -12.76 15.94
CA PHE A 51 -13.50 -11.80 16.65
C PHE A 51 -14.26 -10.91 17.63
N ARG A 52 -15.59 -10.84 17.50
CA ARG A 52 -16.50 -10.07 18.38
C ARG A 52 -16.00 -8.63 18.62
N PRO A 53 -15.76 -7.83 17.53
CA PRO A 53 -15.36 -6.44 17.68
C PRO A 53 -16.47 -5.61 18.35
N HIS A 54 -16.10 -4.47 18.93
CA HIS A 54 -17.10 -3.52 19.41
C HIS A 54 -17.92 -2.94 18.28
N PHE A 55 -17.25 -2.61 17.15
CA PHE A 55 -17.88 -1.99 15.99
C PHE A 55 -17.59 -2.77 14.70
N ALA A 56 -18.56 -2.76 13.81
CA ALA A 56 -18.39 -3.13 12.41
C ALA A 56 -18.96 -2.03 11.52
N ALA A 57 -18.27 -1.62 10.47
CA ALA A 57 -18.77 -0.62 9.54
C ALA A 57 -18.64 -1.09 8.10
N LEU A 58 -19.69 -0.84 7.31
CA LEU A 58 -19.66 -1.02 5.86
C LEU A 58 -19.92 0.33 5.17
N ASP A 59 -19.17 0.59 4.07
CA ASP A 59 -19.34 1.81 3.29
C ASP A 59 -20.72 1.84 2.61
N ASP A 60 -21.19 0.66 2.17
CA ASP A 60 -22.54 0.49 1.62
C ASP A 60 -23.60 0.43 2.74
N VAL A 61 -24.52 1.38 2.72
CA VAL A 61 -25.58 1.53 3.75
C VAL A 61 -26.55 0.34 3.76
N ASN A 62 -26.88 -0.21 2.59
CA ASN A 62 -27.78 -1.36 2.50
C ASN A 62 -27.10 -2.63 3.02
N ALA A 63 -25.85 -2.84 2.67
CA ALA A 63 -25.06 -3.94 3.21
C ALA A 63 -24.92 -3.85 4.74
N ALA A 64 -24.73 -2.65 5.30
CA ALA A 64 -24.67 -2.43 6.74
C ALA A 64 -25.99 -2.78 7.43
N LYS A 65 -27.14 -2.46 6.82
CA LYS A 65 -28.47 -2.85 7.33
C LYS A 65 -28.61 -4.38 7.40
N ILE A 66 -28.27 -5.07 6.31
CA ILE A 66 -28.32 -6.54 6.25
C ILE A 66 -27.39 -7.16 7.31
N LEU A 67 -26.15 -6.63 7.45
CA LEU A 67 -25.22 -7.11 8.48
C LEU A 67 -25.79 -6.95 9.90
N ARG A 68 -26.39 -5.79 10.20
CA ARG A 68 -27.02 -5.52 11.52
C ARG A 68 -28.12 -6.53 11.83
N GLU A 69 -29.02 -6.80 10.88
CA GLU A 69 -30.09 -7.77 11.04
C GLU A 69 -29.54 -9.19 11.29
N LYS A 70 -28.50 -9.60 10.55
CA LYS A 70 -27.83 -10.90 10.74
C LYS A 70 -27.17 -11.02 12.12
N LEU A 71 -26.46 -9.99 12.59
CA LEU A 71 -25.78 -10.00 13.89
C LEU A 71 -26.78 -10.06 15.04
N ILE A 72 -27.89 -9.32 14.95
CA ILE A 72 -29.00 -9.38 15.95
C ILE A 72 -29.58 -10.79 16.01
N ALA A 73 -29.90 -11.39 14.85
CA ALA A 73 -30.46 -12.74 14.77
C ALA A 73 -29.54 -13.80 15.40
N HIS A 74 -28.23 -13.57 15.43
CA HIS A 74 -27.24 -14.49 16.00
C HIS A 74 -26.72 -14.05 17.38
N HIS A 75 -27.36 -13.06 18.03
CA HIS A 75 -27.00 -12.54 19.35
C HIS A 75 -25.52 -12.09 19.46
N ILE A 76 -24.99 -11.48 18.39
CA ILE A 76 -23.64 -10.89 18.37
C ILE A 76 -23.75 -9.41 18.77
N PRO A 77 -23.08 -8.97 19.84
CA PRO A 77 -23.27 -7.62 20.41
C PRO A 77 -22.50 -6.51 19.67
N THR A 78 -21.97 -6.78 18.47
CA THR A 78 -21.24 -5.80 17.67
C THR A 78 -22.18 -4.72 17.15
N GLU A 79 -21.87 -3.46 17.42
CA GLU A 79 -22.59 -2.31 16.86
C GLU A 79 -22.23 -2.12 15.38
N VAL A 80 -23.26 -1.97 14.52
CA VAL A 80 -23.07 -1.79 13.08
C VAL A 80 -23.28 -0.35 12.68
N LEU A 81 -22.26 0.25 12.07
CA LEU A 81 -22.25 1.60 11.51
C LEU A 81 -22.24 1.56 9.99
N ALA A 82 -22.56 2.67 9.32
CA ALA A 82 -22.69 2.72 7.88
C ALA A 82 -22.14 4.02 7.27
N GLY A 83 -21.52 3.88 6.10
CA GLY A 83 -21.10 4.99 5.26
C GLY A 83 -19.78 5.62 5.64
N ARG A 84 -19.28 6.44 4.74
CA ARG A 84 -17.94 7.06 4.79
C ARG A 84 -17.67 7.84 6.07
N ARG A 85 -18.67 8.61 6.53
CA ARG A 85 -18.54 9.43 7.74
C ARG A 85 -18.27 8.56 8.98
N ALA A 86 -19.05 7.50 9.18
CA ALA A 86 -18.86 6.58 10.30
C ALA A 86 -17.49 5.88 10.25
N ILE A 87 -17.01 5.55 9.05
CA ILE A 87 -15.66 4.97 8.87
C ILE A 87 -14.57 5.94 9.31
N CYS A 88 -14.68 7.23 8.95
CA CYS A 88 -13.74 8.26 9.38
C CYS A 88 -13.79 8.48 10.91
N GLU A 89 -14.99 8.46 11.52
CA GLU A 89 -15.17 8.56 12.96
C GLU A 89 -14.55 7.38 13.70
N LEU A 90 -14.68 6.15 13.19
CA LEU A 90 -14.01 4.97 13.75
C LEU A 90 -12.48 5.03 13.63
N ALA A 91 -11.97 5.53 12.50
CA ALA A 91 -10.53 5.71 12.31
C ALA A 91 -9.92 6.73 13.29
N ALA A 92 -10.72 7.68 13.77
CA ALA A 92 -10.32 8.68 14.76
C ALA A 92 -10.78 8.36 16.20
N HIS A 93 -11.36 7.18 16.45
CA HIS A 93 -11.98 6.84 17.72
C HIS A 93 -10.99 6.95 18.89
N PRO A 94 -11.36 7.61 20.02
CA PRO A 94 -10.42 7.82 21.13
C PRO A 94 -9.86 6.52 21.72
N ASP A 95 -10.66 5.46 21.80
CA ASP A 95 -10.25 4.16 22.35
C ASP A 95 -9.44 3.30 21.37
N ALA A 96 -9.22 3.75 20.15
CA ALA A 96 -8.36 3.06 19.18
C ALA A 96 -6.89 3.40 19.45
N ASP A 97 -6.06 2.39 19.67
CA ASP A 97 -4.62 2.54 19.85
C ASP A 97 -3.86 2.54 18.53
N GLN A 98 -4.29 1.71 17.59
CA GLN A 98 -3.67 1.56 16.26
C GLN A 98 -4.71 1.45 15.16
N ILE A 99 -4.38 2.00 14.00
CA ILE A 99 -5.24 1.97 12.82
C ILE A 99 -4.50 1.26 11.69
N MET A 100 -4.96 0.08 11.28
CA MET A 100 -4.50 -0.59 10.08
C MET A 100 -5.20 0.04 8.88
N ALA A 101 -4.50 0.87 8.12
CA ALA A 101 -5.02 1.60 6.96
C ALA A 101 -4.82 0.77 5.68
N SER A 102 -5.78 -0.10 5.35
CA SER A 102 -5.70 -1.05 4.23
C SER A 102 -6.90 -1.01 3.26
N ILE A 103 -7.66 0.09 3.24
CA ILE A 103 -8.63 0.35 2.16
C ILE A 103 -7.85 0.75 0.91
N VAL A 104 -8.03 0.02 -0.19
CA VAL A 104 -7.31 0.23 -1.45
C VAL A 104 -7.80 1.47 -2.19
N GLY A 105 -6.90 2.17 -2.87
CA GLY A 105 -7.20 3.30 -3.74
C GLY A 105 -7.57 4.59 -2.99
N ALA A 106 -8.08 5.58 -3.73
CA ALA A 106 -8.48 6.89 -3.21
C ALA A 106 -9.54 6.82 -2.09
N ALA A 107 -10.33 5.72 -2.04
CA ALA A 107 -11.33 5.51 -1.00
C ALA A 107 -10.74 5.43 0.41
N GLY A 108 -9.48 5.01 0.54
CA GLY A 108 -8.77 4.92 1.82
C GLY A 108 -8.21 6.25 2.33
N LEU A 109 -8.09 7.27 1.47
CA LEU A 109 -7.42 8.54 1.82
C LEU A 109 -8.09 9.25 3.02
N LEU A 110 -9.39 9.53 2.93
CA LEU A 110 -10.09 10.28 3.98
C LEU A 110 -10.11 9.56 5.34
N PRO A 111 -10.42 8.25 5.44
CA PRO A 111 -10.32 7.53 6.70
C PRO A 111 -8.89 7.51 7.29
N THR A 112 -7.88 7.30 6.44
CA THR A 112 -6.48 7.31 6.89
C THR A 112 -6.07 8.69 7.41
N LEU A 113 -6.45 9.75 6.70
CA LEU A 113 -6.19 11.12 7.11
C LEU A 113 -6.94 11.50 8.40
N SER A 114 -8.14 10.94 8.62
CA SER A 114 -8.88 11.12 9.88
C SER A 114 -8.12 10.52 11.06
N ALA A 115 -7.52 9.34 10.89
CA ALA A 115 -6.65 8.72 11.89
C ALA A 115 -5.40 9.57 12.16
N VAL A 116 -4.75 10.08 11.10
CA VAL A 116 -3.58 10.98 11.23
C VAL A 116 -3.95 12.24 11.99
N LYS A 117 -5.05 12.93 11.63
CA LYS A 117 -5.51 14.15 12.31
C LYS A 117 -5.90 13.92 13.78
N ALA A 118 -6.25 12.68 14.15
CA ALA A 118 -6.49 12.29 15.53
C ALA A 118 -5.21 11.88 16.29
N GLY A 119 -4.02 12.05 15.70
CA GLY A 119 -2.73 11.72 16.32
C GLY A 119 -2.52 10.23 16.56
N LYS A 120 -3.17 9.37 15.78
CA LYS A 120 -3.12 7.91 15.98
C LYS A 120 -1.82 7.29 15.46
N ARG A 121 -1.54 6.08 15.96
CA ARG A 121 -0.55 5.20 15.36
C ARG A 121 -1.18 4.55 14.12
N VAL A 122 -0.71 4.96 12.94
CA VAL A 122 -1.22 4.52 11.64
C VAL A 122 -0.26 3.51 11.02
N LEU A 123 -0.74 2.30 10.81
CA LEU A 123 -0.06 1.23 10.09
C LEU A 123 -0.48 1.34 8.62
N LEU A 124 0.37 1.98 7.82
CA LEU A 124 0.03 2.40 6.45
C LEU A 124 0.26 1.26 5.46
N ALA A 125 -0.82 0.67 4.95
CA ALA A 125 -0.83 -0.29 3.85
C ALA A 125 -1.51 0.27 2.58
N ASN A 126 -2.13 1.44 2.67
CA ASN A 126 -2.70 2.18 1.54
C ASN A 126 -1.66 3.14 0.98
N LYS A 127 -0.86 2.68 0.02
CA LYS A 127 0.18 3.50 -0.64
C LYS A 127 -0.40 4.66 -1.43
N GLU A 128 -1.60 4.51 -1.96
CA GLU A 128 -2.27 5.52 -2.78
C GLU A 128 -2.49 6.83 -2.00
N SER A 129 -2.64 6.77 -0.68
CA SER A 129 -2.74 7.98 0.16
C SER A 129 -1.51 8.88 0.06
N LEU A 130 -0.30 8.32 0.00
CA LEU A 130 0.93 9.09 -0.20
C LEU A 130 1.17 9.46 -1.67
N ILE A 131 0.80 8.59 -2.59
CA ILE A 131 0.96 8.85 -4.02
C ILE A 131 0.09 10.05 -4.45
N THR A 132 -1.15 10.12 -3.95
CA THR A 132 -2.11 11.15 -4.37
C THR A 132 -2.09 12.40 -3.49
N CYS A 133 -1.65 12.31 -2.24
CA CYS A 133 -1.74 13.39 -1.26
C CYS A 133 -0.42 13.73 -0.55
N GLY A 134 0.69 13.13 -0.94
CA GLY A 134 2.06 13.18 -0.41
C GLY A 134 2.37 14.27 0.60
N GLN A 135 2.66 15.48 0.12
CA GLN A 135 3.05 16.59 1.01
C GLN A 135 1.98 16.92 2.06
N LEU A 136 0.71 17.02 1.65
CA LEU A 136 -0.38 17.34 2.60
C LEU A 136 -0.54 16.25 3.67
N PHE A 137 -0.29 14.98 3.29
CA PHE A 137 -0.36 13.86 4.20
C PHE A 137 0.79 13.88 5.21
N ILE A 138 2.03 14.10 4.75
CA ILE A 138 3.22 14.19 5.61
C ILE A 138 3.14 15.40 6.53
N ASP A 139 2.67 16.56 6.03
CA ASP A 139 2.44 17.74 6.86
C ASP A 139 1.40 17.46 7.96
N ALA A 140 0.33 16.71 7.63
CA ALA A 140 -0.63 16.31 8.63
C ALA A 140 -0.02 15.37 9.68
N VAL A 141 0.79 14.38 9.28
CA VAL A 141 1.50 13.48 10.21
C VAL A 141 2.33 14.30 11.21
N LYS A 142 3.08 15.29 10.73
CA LYS A 142 3.88 16.17 11.56
C LYS A 142 3.03 17.05 12.48
N ASN A 143 2.02 17.74 11.92
CA ASN A 143 1.22 18.72 12.63
C ASN A 143 0.35 18.10 13.74
N TYR A 144 -0.10 16.89 13.54
CA TYR A 144 -0.93 16.16 14.51
C TYR A 144 -0.15 15.12 15.34
N SER A 145 1.18 15.07 15.19
CA SER A 145 2.06 14.15 15.92
C SER A 145 1.62 12.68 15.79
N ALA A 146 1.06 12.31 14.64
CA ALA A 146 0.68 10.94 14.35
C ALA A 146 1.94 10.07 14.16
N LYS A 147 1.88 8.81 14.59
CA LYS A 147 2.97 7.86 14.35
C LYS A 147 2.66 7.04 13.10
N LEU A 148 3.39 7.30 12.02
CA LEU A 148 3.24 6.57 10.76
C LEU A 148 4.22 5.41 10.69
N LEU A 149 3.73 4.20 10.38
CA LEU A 149 4.55 2.99 10.22
C LEU A 149 4.20 2.31 8.89
N PRO A 150 5.17 2.05 8.01
CA PRO A 150 4.91 1.45 6.70
C PRO A 150 4.68 -0.06 6.80
N VAL A 151 3.60 -0.54 6.20
CA VAL A 151 3.22 -1.98 6.17
C VAL A 151 3.63 -2.65 4.86
N ASP A 152 3.70 -1.89 3.75
CA ASP A 152 4.18 -2.44 2.48
C ASP A 152 5.57 -3.08 2.69
N SER A 153 5.79 -4.28 2.16
CA SER A 153 6.95 -5.12 2.51
C SER A 153 8.28 -4.45 2.24
N GLU A 154 8.40 -3.74 1.14
CA GLU A 154 9.61 -3.03 0.75
C GLU A 154 9.88 -1.83 1.66
N HIS A 155 8.85 -1.04 1.95
CA HIS A 155 8.99 0.13 2.84
C HIS A 155 9.22 -0.28 4.29
N ASN A 156 8.58 -1.36 4.73
CA ASN A 156 8.83 -1.93 6.05
C ASN A 156 10.28 -2.45 6.16
N ALA A 157 10.80 -3.06 5.09
CA ALA A 157 12.19 -3.51 5.03
C ALA A 157 13.18 -2.33 5.13
N ILE A 158 12.92 -1.24 4.41
CA ILE A 158 13.70 0.00 4.52
C ILE A 158 13.61 0.54 5.95
N PHE A 159 12.40 0.67 6.48
CA PHE A 159 12.16 1.16 7.84
C PHE A 159 12.97 0.38 8.89
N GLN A 160 12.95 -0.96 8.83
CA GLN A 160 13.71 -1.82 9.73
C GLN A 160 15.23 -1.70 9.57
N SER A 161 15.70 -1.29 8.38
CA SER A 161 17.12 -1.16 8.04
C SER A 161 17.69 0.25 8.29
N LEU A 162 16.81 1.22 8.60
CA LEU A 162 17.20 2.59 8.96
C LEU A 162 17.62 2.72 10.43
N PRO A 163 18.44 3.73 10.79
CA PRO A 163 18.76 4.02 12.19
C PRO A 163 17.51 4.47 12.95
N PRO A 164 17.46 4.23 14.29
CA PRO A 164 16.29 4.58 15.11
C PRO A 164 15.84 6.04 14.97
N GLU A 165 16.76 6.98 14.84
CA GLU A 165 16.46 8.40 14.66
C GLU A 165 15.68 8.69 13.38
N ALA A 166 15.94 7.93 12.30
CA ALA A 166 15.18 8.02 11.06
C ALA A 166 13.81 7.38 11.21
N GLN A 167 13.72 6.24 11.90
CA GLN A 167 12.45 5.54 12.16
C GLN A 167 11.45 6.40 12.96
N GLU A 168 11.95 7.28 13.83
CA GLU A 168 11.12 8.22 14.59
C GLU A 168 10.64 9.41 13.78
N LYS A 169 11.28 9.69 12.64
CA LYS A 169 11.04 10.88 11.80
C LYS A 169 10.49 10.52 10.42
N ILE A 170 9.66 9.49 10.31
CA ILE A 170 9.04 9.11 9.04
C ILE A 170 8.32 10.30 8.41
N GLY A 171 8.59 10.54 7.12
CA GLY A 171 8.15 11.70 6.33
C GLY A 171 9.11 12.90 6.34
N PHE A 172 10.10 12.94 7.25
CA PHE A 172 11.08 14.02 7.37
C PHE A 172 12.45 13.50 7.85
N CYS A 173 12.81 12.28 7.46
CA CYS A 173 14.10 11.69 7.81
C CYS A 173 15.27 12.50 7.25
N PRO A 174 16.27 12.88 8.07
CA PRO A 174 17.48 13.51 7.58
C PRO A 174 18.50 12.42 7.17
N LEU A 175 18.26 11.71 6.07
CA LEU A 175 18.99 10.51 5.69
C LEU A 175 20.51 10.72 5.60
N SER A 176 20.95 11.78 4.89
CA SER A 176 22.37 12.09 4.72
C SER A 176 23.07 12.42 6.05
N GLU A 177 22.39 13.11 6.98
CA GLU A 177 22.92 13.44 8.31
C GLU A 177 23.12 12.18 9.17
N LEU A 178 22.33 11.13 8.91
CA LEU A 178 22.37 9.84 9.60
C LEU A 178 23.27 8.81 8.90
N GLY A 179 24.04 9.24 7.92
CA GLY A 179 24.99 8.39 7.19
C GLY A 179 24.35 7.43 6.20
N VAL A 180 23.09 7.64 5.84
CA VAL A 180 22.40 6.88 4.78
C VAL A 180 22.79 7.48 3.43
N SER A 181 23.34 6.65 2.53
CA SER A 181 23.75 7.09 1.18
C SER A 181 22.72 6.70 0.12
N LYS A 182 22.04 5.54 0.28
CA LYS A 182 21.02 5.04 -0.67
C LYS A 182 19.94 4.24 0.03
N ILE A 183 18.73 4.42 -0.42
CA ILE A 183 17.63 3.47 -0.24
C ILE A 183 17.57 2.62 -1.49
N ILE A 184 17.66 1.30 -1.35
CA ILE A 184 17.65 0.35 -2.47
C ILE A 184 16.34 -0.42 -2.41
N LEU A 185 15.43 -0.04 -3.30
CA LEU A 185 14.11 -0.63 -3.42
C LEU A 185 14.19 -1.86 -4.32
N THR A 186 13.84 -3.05 -3.82
CA THR A 186 13.86 -4.29 -4.61
C THR A 186 12.50 -4.58 -5.22
N GLY A 187 12.46 -5.26 -6.36
CA GLY A 187 11.25 -5.76 -6.98
C GLY A 187 11.51 -7.09 -7.70
N SER A 188 10.49 -7.95 -7.83
CA SER A 188 10.63 -9.24 -8.53
C SER A 188 10.88 -9.11 -10.03
N GLY A 189 10.55 -7.96 -10.63
CA GLY A 189 10.51 -7.76 -12.08
C GLY A 189 9.27 -8.38 -12.74
N GLY A 190 8.35 -8.92 -11.97
CA GLY A 190 7.11 -9.52 -12.47
C GLY A 190 7.32 -10.80 -13.28
N PRO A 191 6.24 -11.34 -13.89
CA PRO A 191 6.29 -12.58 -14.64
C PRO A 191 7.02 -12.46 -15.98
N PHE A 192 7.17 -11.25 -16.54
CA PHE A 192 7.69 -11.03 -17.90
C PHE A 192 9.13 -10.53 -17.97
N ARG A 193 9.90 -10.65 -16.87
CA ARG A 193 11.29 -10.14 -16.80
C ARG A 193 12.24 -10.75 -17.82
N TYR A 194 11.96 -11.98 -18.30
CA TYR A 194 12.76 -12.67 -19.32
C TYR A 194 12.03 -12.85 -20.65
N THR A 195 10.77 -12.40 -20.76
CA THR A 195 9.99 -12.49 -22.00
C THR A 195 10.55 -11.53 -23.05
N PRO A 196 10.77 -11.92 -24.31
CA PRO A 196 11.17 -11.02 -25.38
C PRO A 196 10.16 -9.87 -25.55
N LEU A 197 10.64 -8.64 -25.81
CA LEU A 197 9.78 -7.46 -25.90
C LEU A 197 8.72 -7.57 -27.01
N GLU A 198 9.07 -8.25 -28.10
CA GLU A 198 8.18 -8.47 -29.26
C GLU A 198 6.93 -9.28 -28.89
N GLN A 199 6.97 -10.02 -27.78
CA GLN A 199 5.85 -10.83 -27.30
C GLN A 199 4.91 -10.04 -26.38
N PHE A 200 5.27 -8.83 -25.95
CA PHE A 200 4.47 -8.03 -25.00
C PHE A 200 3.09 -7.65 -25.55
N THR A 201 2.94 -7.53 -26.86
CA THR A 201 1.65 -7.27 -27.51
C THR A 201 0.63 -8.39 -27.32
N ASN A 202 1.09 -9.62 -27.03
CA ASN A 202 0.26 -10.80 -26.88
C ASN A 202 0.02 -11.22 -25.42
N ILE A 203 0.49 -10.42 -24.45
CA ILE A 203 0.29 -10.72 -23.03
C ILE A 203 -1.18 -10.65 -22.66
N THR A 204 -1.68 -11.72 -22.05
CA THR A 204 -3.08 -11.82 -21.61
C THR A 204 -3.24 -11.46 -20.13
N PRO A 205 -4.45 -11.09 -19.68
CA PRO A 205 -4.74 -10.86 -18.26
C PRO A 205 -4.35 -12.04 -17.36
N GLU A 206 -4.60 -13.27 -17.78
CA GLU A 206 -4.28 -14.48 -17.01
C GLU A 206 -2.77 -14.63 -16.79
N GLN A 207 -1.96 -14.31 -17.80
CA GLN A 207 -0.50 -14.32 -17.69
C GLN A 207 -0.01 -13.21 -16.77
N ALA A 208 -0.59 -12.01 -16.87
CA ALA A 208 -0.19 -10.86 -16.06
C ALA A 208 -0.53 -11.02 -14.57
N VAL A 209 -1.61 -11.73 -14.23
CA VAL A 209 -1.97 -11.98 -12.82
C VAL A 209 -1.22 -13.17 -12.19
N ALA A 210 -0.49 -13.97 -12.98
CA ALA A 210 0.28 -15.12 -12.51
C ALA A 210 1.64 -14.67 -11.92
N HIS A 211 1.62 -14.05 -10.72
CA HIS A 211 2.87 -13.61 -10.08
C HIS A 211 3.69 -14.81 -9.57
N PRO A 212 5.03 -14.83 -9.83
CA PRO A 212 5.87 -16.01 -9.52
C PRO A 212 6.03 -16.31 -8.03
N ASN A 213 6.00 -15.30 -7.15
CA ASN A 213 6.38 -15.44 -5.74
C ASN A 213 5.25 -15.06 -4.77
N TRP A 214 4.31 -14.18 -5.16
CA TRP A 214 3.27 -13.65 -4.29
C TRP A 214 1.88 -14.04 -4.76
N SER A 215 1.01 -14.39 -3.81
CA SER A 215 -0.43 -14.52 -4.07
C SER A 215 -1.11 -13.18 -3.77
N MET A 216 -1.47 -12.44 -4.81
CA MET A 216 -1.97 -11.07 -4.71
C MET A 216 -3.30 -10.88 -5.47
N GLY A 217 -3.98 -9.76 -5.19
CA GLY A 217 -5.15 -9.34 -5.96
C GLY A 217 -4.79 -9.04 -7.43
N LYS A 218 -5.79 -9.11 -8.33
CA LYS A 218 -5.57 -8.96 -9.78
C LYS A 218 -4.90 -7.63 -10.15
N LYS A 219 -5.37 -6.50 -9.56
CA LYS A 219 -4.84 -5.15 -9.87
C LYS A 219 -3.34 -5.07 -9.55
N ILE A 220 -2.93 -5.41 -8.34
CA ILE A 220 -1.52 -5.31 -7.92
C ILE A 220 -0.63 -6.33 -8.66
N SER A 221 -1.17 -7.48 -9.11
CA SER A 221 -0.43 -8.42 -9.95
C SER A 221 -0.10 -7.83 -11.32
N VAL A 222 -1.06 -7.13 -11.96
CA VAL A 222 -0.81 -6.39 -13.21
C VAL A 222 0.17 -5.24 -12.97
N ASP A 223 0.05 -4.50 -11.87
CA ASP A 223 1.00 -3.45 -11.51
C ASP A 223 2.42 -4.01 -11.30
N SER A 224 2.55 -5.21 -10.73
CA SER A 224 3.84 -5.91 -10.63
C SER A 224 4.38 -6.30 -12.03
N ALA A 225 3.52 -6.81 -12.90
CA ALA A 225 3.90 -7.22 -14.27
C ALA A 225 4.40 -6.04 -15.12
N THR A 226 3.81 -4.86 -14.95
CA THR A 226 4.19 -3.61 -15.63
C THR A 226 5.30 -2.84 -14.90
N MET A 227 5.72 -3.27 -13.71
CA MET A 227 6.55 -2.52 -12.76
C MET A 227 5.95 -1.17 -12.32
N MET A 228 4.67 -0.90 -12.59
CA MET A 228 3.97 0.24 -12.01
C MET A 228 3.92 0.12 -10.48
N ASN A 229 3.72 -1.08 -9.92
CA ASN A 229 3.76 -1.26 -8.46
C ASN A 229 5.06 -0.73 -7.87
N LYS A 230 6.20 -1.03 -8.51
CA LYS A 230 7.51 -0.53 -8.08
C LYS A 230 7.65 0.99 -8.28
N GLY A 231 7.02 1.52 -9.32
CA GLY A 231 6.92 2.98 -9.52
C GLY A 231 6.10 3.68 -8.43
N LEU A 232 4.96 3.10 -8.04
CA LEU A 232 4.13 3.60 -6.94
C LEU A 232 4.89 3.53 -5.61
N GLU A 233 5.61 2.45 -5.37
CA GLU A 233 6.46 2.27 -4.19
C GLU A 233 7.66 3.24 -4.17
N TYR A 234 8.24 3.57 -5.33
CA TYR A 234 9.26 4.61 -5.42
C TYR A 234 8.73 5.96 -4.94
N ILE A 235 7.53 6.34 -5.38
CA ILE A 235 6.86 7.58 -4.94
C ILE A 235 6.59 7.55 -3.44
N GLU A 236 6.06 6.44 -2.93
CA GLU A 236 5.77 6.26 -1.50
C GLU A 236 7.05 6.35 -0.66
N ALA A 237 8.15 5.68 -1.07
CA ALA A 237 9.44 5.73 -0.38
C ALA A 237 10.00 7.17 -0.33
N ARG A 238 9.87 7.93 -1.42
CA ARG A 238 10.28 9.34 -1.46
C ARG A 238 9.58 10.19 -0.39
N TRP A 239 8.28 9.95 -0.18
CA TRP A 239 7.51 10.63 0.87
C TRP A 239 7.81 10.09 2.26
N LEU A 240 7.81 8.78 2.46
CA LEU A 240 8.02 8.16 3.78
C LEU A 240 9.39 8.50 4.36
N PHE A 241 10.42 8.43 3.53
CA PHE A 241 11.79 8.57 4.00
C PHE A 241 12.41 9.93 3.68
N ASN A 242 11.64 10.87 3.12
CA ASN A 242 12.14 12.19 2.69
C ASN A 242 13.40 12.06 1.82
N ALA A 243 13.46 11.02 0.98
CA ALA A 243 14.61 10.73 0.16
C ALA A 243 14.68 11.61 -1.09
N SER A 244 15.85 12.09 -1.47
CA SER A 244 16.08 12.75 -2.76
C SER A 244 16.12 11.72 -3.91
N ALA A 245 16.08 12.17 -5.16
CA ALA A 245 16.19 11.27 -6.30
C ALA A 245 17.54 10.53 -6.31
N GLU A 246 18.59 11.21 -5.91
CA GLU A 246 19.96 10.70 -5.82
C GLU A 246 20.11 9.66 -4.72
N GLU A 247 19.28 9.70 -3.67
CA GLU A 247 19.29 8.72 -2.57
C GLU A 247 18.46 7.47 -2.89
N MET A 248 17.74 7.41 -4.01
CA MET A 248 16.93 6.27 -4.42
C MET A 248 17.62 5.42 -5.49
N GLU A 249 17.52 4.10 -5.33
CA GLU A 249 17.95 3.11 -6.31
C GLU A 249 16.89 2.01 -6.41
N VAL A 250 16.58 1.55 -7.62
CA VAL A 250 15.65 0.42 -7.84
C VAL A 250 16.41 -0.73 -8.47
N ILE A 251 16.27 -1.93 -7.91
CA ILE A 251 16.87 -3.14 -8.46
C ILE A 251 15.84 -4.26 -8.57
N ILE A 252 16.04 -5.14 -9.54
CA ILE A 252 15.24 -6.36 -9.68
C ILE A 252 15.93 -7.49 -8.92
N HIS A 253 15.19 -8.12 -8.00
CA HIS A 253 15.60 -9.28 -7.24
C HIS A 253 14.55 -10.40 -7.43
N PRO A 254 14.76 -11.31 -8.40
CA PRO A 254 13.77 -12.29 -8.82
C PRO A 254 13.24 -13.20 -7.73
N GLN A 255 14.06 -13.54 -6.74
CA GLN A 255 13.70 -14.44 -5.65
C GLN A 255 12.77 -13.79 -4.61
N SER A 256 12.72 -12.46 -4.54
CA SER A 256 11.90 -11.69 -3.58
C SER A 256 12.13 -12.11 -2.11
N ILE A 257 13.34 -12.50 -1.77
CA ILE A 257 13.77 -12.86 -0.40
C ILE A 257 14.28 -11.63 0.34
N ILE A 258 15.06 -10.78 -0.34
CA ILE A 258 15.43 -9.46 0.14
C ILE A 258 14.31 -8.51 -0.25
N HIS A 259 13.64 -7.94 0.75
CA HIS A 259 12.50 -7.06 0.49
C HIS A 259 12.90 -5.62 0.20
N SER A 260 14.00 -5.11 0.75
CA SER A 260 14.72 -3.88 0.38
C SER A 260 15.98 -3.73 1.25
N MET A 261 16.79 -2.72 0.95
CA MET A 261 18.09 -2.49 1.59
C MET A 261 18.34 -1.00 1.80
N VAL A 262 19.24 -0.71 2.74
CA VAL A 262 19.79 0.64 2.97
C VAL A 262 21.32 0.57 2.89
N ARG A 263 21.92 1.43 2.05
CA ARG A 263 23.37 1.59 1.93
C ARG A 263 23.84 2.78 2.75
N TYR A 264 24.91 2.62 3.47
CA TYR A 264 25.52 3.63 4.32
C TYR A 264 26.79 4.23 3.71
N VAL A 265 27.22 5.38 4.23
CA VAL A 265 28.41 6.10 3.74
C VAL A 265 29.72 5.35 3.99
N ASP A 266 29.74 4.42 4.94
CA ASP A 266 30.89 3.53 5.22
C ASP A 266 31.00 2.35 4.24
N GLY A 267 30.05 2.26 3.27
CA GLY A 267 29.99 1.20 2.26
C GLY A 267 29.19 -0.03 2.70
N SER A 268 28.71 -0.08 3.96
CA SER A 268 27.87 -1.19 4.41
C SER A 268 26.47 -1.13 3.81
N VAL A 269 25.82 -2.30 3.67
CA VAL A 269 24.43 -2.45 3.24
C VAL A 269 23.69 -3.29 4.26
N ILE A 270 22.61 -2.74 4.80
CA ILE A 270 21.69 -3.48 5.69
C ILE A 270 20.45 -3.87 4.88
N ALA A 271 20.10 -5.16 4.92
CA ALA A 271 18.99 -5.73 4.17
C ALA A 271 18.02 -6.46 5.10
N GLN A 272 16.74 -6.26 4.92
CA GLN A 272 15.72 -7.09 5.55
C GLN A 272 15.37 -8.24 4.61
N MET A 273 15.37 -9.46 5.17
CA MET A 273 15.07 -10.69 4.46
C MET A 273 13.92 -11.43 5.13
N GLY A 274 13.08 -12.09 4.34
CA GLY A 274 11.97 -12.89 4.83
C GLY A 274 11.28 -13.70 3.74
N ASN A 275 10.44 -14.65 4.15
CA ASN A 275 9.49 -15.26 3.22
C ASN A 275 8.47 -14.21 2.74
N PRO A 276 7.97 -14.30 1.51
CA PRO A 276 7.00 -13.36 0.95
C PRO A 276 5.62 -13.55 1.60
N ASP A 277 5.44 -12.97 2.79
CA ASP A 277 4.21 -13.05 3.59
C ASP A 277 3.97 -11.73 4.32
N MET A 278 2.83 -11.09 4.03
CA MET A 278 2.46 -9.80 4.61
C MET A 278 2.27 -9.83 6.13
N ARG A 279 2.09 -11.00 6.75
CA ARG A 279 2.00 -11.11 8.21
C ARG A 279 3.29 -10.67 8.91
N THR A 280 4.44 -10.79 8.25
CA THR A 280 5.73 -10.34 8.79
C THR A 280 5.79 -8.83 8.99
N PRO A 281 5.62 -7.96 7.97
CA PRO A 281 5.62 -6.52 8.16
C PRO A 281 4.43 -6.02 8.99
N ILE A 282 3.26 -6.68 8.92
CA ILE A 282 2.12 -6.37 9.78
C ILE A 282 2.47 -6.61 11.26
N ALA A 283 3.03 -7.76 11.59
CA ALA A 283 3.41 -8.09 12.97
C ALA A 283 4.50 -7.15 13.50
N GLU A 284 5.45 -6.78 12.64
CA GLU A 284 6.50 -5.81 12.98
C GLU A 284 5.92 -4.45 13.32
N THR A 285 5.09 -3.87 12.44
CA THR A 285 4.49 -2.54 12.66
C THR A 285 3.52 -2.53 13.86
N MET A 286 2.76 -3.60 14.06
CA MET A 286 1.87 -3.72 15.22
C MET A 286 2.64 -3.76 16.55
N ALA A 287 3.80 -4.41 16.56
CA ALA A 287 4.59 -4.60 17.77
C ALA A 287 5.69 -3.54 17.98
N TYR A 288 6.02 -2.74 16.95
CA TYR A 288 7.12 -1.77 17.00
C TYR A 288 7.14 -0.95 18.32
N PRO A 289 8.30 -0.74 18.98
CA PRO A 289 9.65 -1.13 18.56
C PRO A 289 10.05 -2.59 18.88
N HIS A 290 9.15 -3.38 19.41
CA HIS A 290 9.38 -4.78 19.76
C HIS A 290 9.04 -5.72 18.59
N ARG A 291 9.16 -7.02 18.84
CA ARG A 291 8.73 -8.07 17.90
C ARG A 291 7.60 -8.89 18.48
N THR A 292 6.76 -9.45 17.63
CA THR A 292 5.70 -10.39 18.00
C THR A 292 5.63 -11.54 17.01
N PHE A 293 5.00 -12.62 17.41
CA PHE A 293 4.86 -13.80 16.54
C PHE A 293 3.93 -13.50 15.37
N ALA A 294 4.44 -13.63 14.15
CA ALA A 294 3.69 -13.37 12.92
C ALA A 294 2.91 -14.59 12.42
N GLY A 295 3.28 -15.81 12.84
CA GLY A 295 2.75 -17.05 12.28
C GLY A 295 3.35 -17.40 10.92
N VAL A 296 4.53 -16.86 10.60
CA VAL A 296 5.27 -17.09 9.35
C VAL A 296 6.47 -17.99 9.64
N GLU A 297 6.69 -18.97 8.77
CA GLU A 297 7.86 -19.84 8.86
C GLU A 297 9.15 -19.03 8.63
N PRO A 298 10.25 -19.31 9.35
CA PRO A 298 11.53 -18.65 9.14
C PRO A 298 12.11 -19.04 7.77
N LEU A 299 13.02 -18.18 7.25
CA LEU A 299 13.79 -18.51 6.06
C LEU A 299 14.69 -19.73 6.30
N ASP A 300 14.66 -20.65 5.35
CA ASP A 300 15.57 -21.81 5.31
C ASP A 300 16.74 -21.51 4.36
N PHE A 301 17.84 -21.05 4.91
CA PHE A 301 19.04 -20.70 4.12
C PHE A 301 19.66 -21.88 3.39
N PHE A 302 19.41 -23.11 3.81
CA PHE A 302 19.91 -24.30 3.09
C PHE A 302 19.11 -24.55 1.79
N LYS A 303 17.89 -24.03 1.68
CA LYS A 303 17.09 -24.07 0.44
C LYS A 303 17.39 -22.89 -0.49
N ILE A 304 17.89 -21.78 0.05
CA ILE A 304 18.26 -20.59 -0.74
C ILE A 304 19.64 -20.86 -1.33
N LYS A 305 19.72 -21.06 -2.66
CA LYS A 305 20.98 -21.37 -3.34
C LYS A 305 21.75 -20.12 -3.75
N GLU A 306 21.00 -19.10 -4.20
CA GLU A 306 21.55 -17.87 -4.74
C GLU A 306 20.59 -16.69 -4.57
N LEU A 307 21.13 -15.50 -4.54
CA LEU A 307 20.44 -14.22 -4.59
C LEU A 307 20.96 -13.47 -5.80
N THR A 308 20.10 -13.11 -6.73
CA THR A 308 20.47 -12.45 -7.97
C THR A 308 19.87 -11.05 -8.05
N PHE A 309 20.59 -10.15 -8.72
CA PHE A 309 20.20 -8.76 -8.88
C PHE A 309 20.35 -8.35 -10.34
N ILE A 310 19.40 -7.60 -10.86
CA ILE A 310 19.34 -7.17 -12.26
C ILE A 310 18.99 -5.68 -12.27
N GLU A 311 19.63 -4.93 -13.13
CA GLU A 311 19.28 -3.54 -13.39
C GLU A 311 17.94 -3.45 -14.14
N PRO A 312 17.00 -2.58 -13.74
CA PRO A 312 15.73 -2.43 -14.45
C PRO A 312 15.92 -1.77 -15.83
N ASP A 313 15.40 -2.40 -16.87
CA ASP A 313 15.36 -1.85 -18.23
C ASP A 313 14.08 -1.01 -18.41
N PHE A 314 14.22 0.30 -18.57
CA PHE A 314 13.08 1.21 -18.74
C PHE A 314 12.33 1.04 -20.08
N ASN A 315 12.95 0.43 -21.10
CA ASN A 315 12.21 0.07 -22.33
C ASN A 315 11.23 -1.07 -22.05
N ARG A 316 11.61 -2.00 -21.19
CA ARG A 316 10.76 -3.10 -20.71
C ARG A 316 9.71 -2.61 -19.71
N TYR A 317 10.07 -1.65 -18.87
CA TYR A 317 9.26 -1.15 -17.76
C TYR A 317 9.00 0.36 -17.87
N PRO A 318 8.30 0.81 -18.93
CA PRO A 318 8.04 2.24 -19.14
C PRO A 318 7.22 2.86 -17.99
N ASN A 319 6.37 2.09 -17.31
CA ASN A 319 5.60 2.57 -16.16
C ASN A 319 6.48 2.90 -14.95
N LEU A 320 7.60 2.18 -14.73
CA LEU A 320 8.55 2.53 -13.67
C LEU A 320 9.20 3.90 -13.96
N LYS A 321 9.67 4.10 -15.20
CA LYS A 321 10.24 5.40 -15.62
C LYS A 321 9.21 6.51 -15.48
N LEU A 322 7.98 6.27 -15.94
CA LEU A 322 6.88 7.23 -15.86
C LEU A 322 6.58 7.67 -14.42
N ALA A 323 6.62 6.74 -13.46
CA ALA A 323 6.39 7.06 -12.05
C ALA A 323 7.50 7.93 -11.46
N ILE A 324 8.76 7.65 -11.82
CA ILE A 324 9.92 8.47 -11.42
C ILE A 324 9.76 9.89 -11.98
N ASP A 325 9.43 10.02 -13.26
CA ASP A 325 9.23 11.30 -13.93
C ASP A 325 8.01 12.07 -13.38
N ALA A 326 6.91 11.36 -13.10
CA ALA A 326 5.71 11.96 -12.51
C ALA A 326 5.99 12.55 -11.13
N PHE A 327 6.81 11.88 -10.30
CA PHE A 327 7.21 12.45 -9.02
C PHE A 327 8.02 13.73 -9.19
N ALA A 328 8.94 13.76 -10.14
CA ALA A 328 9.74 14.96 -10.45
C ALA A 328 8.88 16.11 -11.01
N ALA A 329 7.82 15.80 -11.75
CA ALA A 329 6.88 16.79 -12.28
C ALA A 329 5.98 17.40 -11.18
N GLY A 330 5.67 16.66 -10.12
CA GLY A 330 4.90 17.15 -8.97
C GLY A 330 3.68 16.31 -8.63
N GLN A 331 3.02 16.66 -7.53
CA GLN A 331 1.92 15.90 -6.94
C GLN A 331 0.72 15.74 -7.89
N TYR A 332 0.42 16.70 -8.75
CA TYR A 332 -0.63 16.59 -9.76
C TYR A 332 -0.39 15.42 -10.72
N ALA A 333 0.87 15.22 -11.11
CA ALA A 333 1.24 14.16 -12.05
C ALA A 333 1.16 12.77 -11.41
N THR A 334 1.60 12.62 -10.16
CA THR A 334 1.47 11.34 -9.43
C THR A 334 0.02 10.98 -9.15
N THR A 335 -0.83 11.96 -8.82
CA THR A 335 -2.28 11.78 -8.65
C THR A 335 -2.93 11.35 -9.97
N ALA A 336 -2.64 12.05 -11.06
CA ALA A 336 -3.18 11.73 -12.39
C ALA A 336 -2.72 10.34 -12.87
N MET A 337 -1.44 10.01 -12.67
CA MET A 337 -0.89 8.70 -13.02
C MET A 337 -1.59 7.57 -12.26
N ASN A 338 -1.78 7.72 -10.94
CA ASN A 338 -2.46 6.69 -10.15
C ASN A 338 -3.88 6.46 -10.62
N ALA A 339 -4.65 7.53 -10.86
CA ALA A 339 -6.02 7.45 -11.36
C ALA A 339 -6.10 6.80 -12.75
N ALA A 340 -5.21 7.20 -13.68
CA ALA A 340 -5.12 6.62 -15.00
C ALA A 340 -4.78 5.13 -14.96
N ASN A 341 -3.81 4.75 -14.12
CA ASN A 341 -3.39 3.36 -13.97
C ASN A 341 -4.52 2.46 -13.45
N GLU A 342 -5.32 2.89 -12.50
CA GLU A 342 -6.48 2.13 -12.02
C GLU A 342 -7.47 1.86 -13.17
N ILE A 343 -7.74 2.86 -14.00
CA ILE A 343 -8.64 2.73 -15.16
C ILE A 343 -8.04 1.83 -16.24
N ALA A 344 -6.76 2.03 -16.58
CA ALA A 344 -6.09 1.27 -17.64
C ALA A 344 -5.92 -0.21 -17.24
N VAL A 345 -5.56 -0.50 -15.98
CA VAL A 345 -5.44 -1.88 -15.47
C VAL A 345 -6.80 -2.58 -15.49
N GLN A 346 -7.88 -1.91 -15.10
CA GLN A 346 -9.22 -2.51 -15.18
C GLN A 346 -9.61 -2.79 -16.63
N ALA A 347 -9.39 -1.86 -17.55
CA ALA A 347 -9.67 -2.04 -18.99
C ALA A 347 -8.86 -3.20 -19.60
N PHE A 348 -7.60 -3.38 -19.18
CA PHE A 348 -6.78 -4.52 -19.58
C PHE A 348 -7.37 -5.84 -19.02
N LEU A 349 -7.75 -5.89 -17.75
CA LEU A 349 -8.38 -7.08 -17.15
C LEU A 349 -9.70 -7.44 -17.84
N ASP A 350 -10.44 -6.43 -18.30
CA ASP A 350 -11.69 -6.59 -19.08
C ASP A 350 -11.45 -6.80 -20.58
N ARG A 351 -10.19 -6.95 -21.02
CA ARG A 351 -9.75 -7.19 -22.41
C ARG A 351 -10.16 -6.09 -23.40
N GLN A 352 -10.32 -4.85 -22.93
CA GLN A 352 -10.65 -3.69 -23.76
C GLN A 352 -9.40 -3.08 -24.40
N ILE A 353 -8.23 -3.28 -23.79
CA ILE A 353 -6.93 -2.78 -24.26
C ILE A 353 -5.85 -3.86 -24.14
N SER A 354 -4.72 -3.66 -24.84
CA SER A 354 -3.54 -4.52 -24.72
C SER A 354 -2.71 -4.20 -23.47
N PHE A 355 -1.79 -5.09 -23.11
CA PHE A 355 -0.85 -4.88 -22.02
C PHE A 355 0.02 -3.62 -22.19
N MET A 356 0.45 -3.35 -23.43
CA MET A 356 1.27 -2.18 -23.76
C MET A 356 0.49 -0.86 -23.67
N ASP A 357 -0.82 -0.90 -23.87
CA ASP A 357 -1.66 0.30 -23.78
C ASP A 357 -1.73 0.87 -22.37
N ILE A 358 -1.48 0.08 -21.33
CA ILE A 358 -1.46 0.57 -19.94
C ILE A 358 -0.49 1.74 -19.81
N ALA A 359 0.76 1.56 -20.24
CA ALA A 359 1.77 2.62 -20.17
C ALA A 359 1.42 3.83 -21.08
N ARG A 360 0.87 3.57 -22.27
CA ARG A 360 0.43 4.62 -23.21
C ARG A 360 -0.66 5.49 -22.60
N ILE A 361 -1.69 4.87 -22.01
CA ILE A 361 -2.80 5.59 -21.39
C ILE A 361 -2.32 6.40 -20.19
N ASN A 362 -1.47 5.82 -19.34
CA ASN A 362 -0.88 6.51 -18.19
C ASN A 362 -0.11 7.77 -18.63
N SER A 363 0.78 7.64 -19.60
CA SER A 363 1.57 8.76 -20.13
C SER A 363 0.68 9.86 -20.72
N LYS A 364 -0.21 9.49 -21.66
CA LYS A 364 -1.10 10.44 -22.31
C LYS A 364 -2.06 11.14 -21.36
N THR A 365 -2.48 10.48 -20.26
CA THR A 365 -3.31 11.11 -19.25
C THR A 365 -2.55 12.21 -18.52
N ILE A 366 -1.31 11.94 -18.08
CA ILE A 366 -0.48 12.95 -17.42
C ILE A 366 -0.24 14.15 -18.34
N GLU A 367 0.07 13.91 -19.62
CA GLU A 367 0.30 14.96 -20.63
C GLU A 367 -0.90 15.88 -20.84
N LYS A 368 -2.12 15.36 -20.68
CA LYS A 368 -3.38 16.13 -20.83
C LYS A 368 -3.79 16.88 -19.55
N ILE A 369 -3.18 16.60 -18.40
CA ILE A 369 -3.42 17.34 -17.15
C ILE A 369 -2.48 18.53 -17.09
N SER A 370 -3.03 19.73 -16.93
CA SER A 370 -2.22 20.93 -16.73
C SER A 370 -1.47 20.89 -15.40
N PRO A 371 -0.20 21.30 -15.35
CA PRO A 371 0.55 21.44 -14.11
C PRO A 371 -0.20 22.30 -13.09
N TYR A 372 -0.36 21.79 -11.88
CA TYR A 372 -1.09 22.44 -10.81
C TYR A 372 -0.42 22.21 -9.45
N THR A 373 -0.39 23.21 -8.60
CA THR A 373 0.10 23.07 -7.23
C THR A 373 -1.07 22.74 -6.32
N ILE A 374 -1.13 21.48 -5.86
CA ILE A 374 -2.17 20.98 -4.95
C ILE A 374 -2.02 21.68 -3.60
N GLN A 375 -3.09 22.27 -3.09
CA GLN A 375 -3.13 23.01 -1.83
C GLN A 375 -4.00 22.33 -0.77
N ASN A 376 -4.96 21.52 -1.19
CA ASN A 376 -5.92 20.85 -0.31
C ASN A 376 -6.41 19.51 -0.89
N ILE A 377 -7.23 18.82 -0.13
CA ILE A 377 -7.76 17.50 -0.52
C ILE A 377 -8.75 17.59 -1.69
N ASP A 378 -9.49 18.66 -1.80
CA ASP A 378 -10.47 18.84 -2.89
C ASP A 378 -9.73 18.94 -4.24
N ASP A 379 -8.58 19.61 -4.29
CA ASP A 379 -7.71 19.63 -5.48
C ASP A 379 -7.28 18.23 -5.89
N VAL A 380 -6.91 17.38 -4.92
CA VAL A 380 -6.52 15.97 -5.17
C VAL A 380 -7.69 15.21 -5.80
N LEU A 381 -8.89 15.35 -5.23
CA LEU A 381 -10.09 14.65 -5.72
C LEU A 381 -10.52 15.15 -7.11
N GLU A 382 -10.35 16.43 -7.40
CA GLU A 382 -10.64 17.00 -8.71
C GLU A 382 -9.69 16.47 -9.79
N ILE A 383 -8.38 16.46 -9.52
CA ILE A 383 -7.37 15.91 -10.45
C ILE A 383 -7.60 14.41 -10.67
N ASP A 384 -7.87 13.64 -9.60
CA ASP A 384 -8.19 12.21 -9.72
C ASP A 384 -9.41 11.99 -10.63
N ALA A 385 -10.49 12.74 -10.43
CA ALA A 385 -11.70 12.63 -11.24
C ALA A 385 -11.43 13.01 -12.70
N GLN A 386 -10.73 14.12 -12.96
CA GLN A 386 -10.36 14.56 -14.30
C GLN A 386 -9.48 13.53 -15.02
N ALA A 387 -8.48 12.99 -14.34
CA ALA A 387 -7.59 11.98 -14.91
C ALA A 387 -8.33 10.68 -15.27
N ARG A 388 -9.29 10.25 -14.45
CA ARG A 388 -10.15 9.09 -14.74
C ARG A 388 -10.96 9.29 -16.01
N GLU A 389 -11.56 10.45 -16.22
CA GLU A 389 -12.34 10.75 -17.43
C GLU A 389 -11.44 10.79 -18.68
N ILE A 390 -10.26 11.41 -18.57
CA ILE A 390 -9.28 11.41 -19.67
C ILE A 390 -8.85 9.97 -20.02
N ALA A 391 -8.53 9.15 -19.00
CA ALA A 391 -8.10 7.77 -19.22
C ALA A 391 -9.21 6.92 -19.89
N LYS A 392 -10.48 7.08 -19.49
CA LYS A 392 -11.62 6.41 -20.12
C LYS A 392 -11.77 6.81 -21.61
N THR A 393 -11.57 8.09 -21.94
CA THR A 393 -11.62 8.56 -23.32
C THR A 393 -10.52 7.90 -24.15
N LEU A 394 -9.31 7.78 -23.61
CA LEU A 394 -8.15 7.16 -24.30
C LEU A 394 -8.27 5.64 -24.52
N ILE A 395 -9.18 4.96 -23.80
CA ILE A 395 -9.49 3.54 -24.02
C ILE A 395 -10.34 3.36 -25.28
N GLY A 396 -11.17 4.34 -25.62
CA GLY A 396 -12.01 4.31 -26.83
C GLY A 396 -11.29 4.73 -28.12
N GLU A 397 -10.08 5.28 -28.01
CA GLU A 397 -9.19 5.66 -29.11
C GLU A 397 -8.24 4.50 -29.51
#